data_1f515d28c34af3175a7e08fa23d1f4e4
#
_entry.id   1f515d28c34af3175a7e08fa23d1f4e4
#
_cell.length_a   1.000
_cell.length_b   1.000
_cell.length_c   1.000
_cell.angle_alpha   90.00
_cell.angle_beta   90.00
_cell.angle_gamma   90.00
#
_symmetry.space_group_name_H-M   'P 1'
#
loop_
_entity.id
_entity.type
_entity.pdbx_description
1 polymer ?
#
loop_
_entity_poly.entity_id
_entity_poly.type
_entity_poly.pdbx_seq_one_letter_code
_entity_poly.pdbx_strand_id
1 'polypeptide(L)'
;MKMEVPQVDLPLEVLTWTKVTEDILNIYKQSCRLQACIFAICTEGTMKVSINLLEYEVHPNDLITLLPGTIIQFREKAEKVSLCFAGFSAKCIGHINLLTTIGNAYPKLIEQPIIPLSENIADYLKEYFALLSHASCDESFKMDSKLADLSLQTILTSIQLM
;
A
#
# COMPACT_ATOMS: atom_id res chain seq x y z
N MET A 1 28.56 4.13 14.16
CA MET A 1 27.26 3.68 14.71
C MET A 1 26.27 3.51 13.59
N LYS A 2 25.91 2.29 13.26
CA LYS A 2 24.87 2.04 12.25
C LYS A 2 23.52 2.28 12.92
N MET A 3 22.82 3.32 12.50
CA MET A 3 21.41 3.49 12.88
C MET A 3 20.60 2.43 12.13
N GLU A 4 20.11 1.45 12.85
CA GLU A 4 19.19 0.49 12.26
C GLU A 4 17.84 1.17 12.03
N VAL A 5 17.33 1.04 10.81
CA VAL A 5 16.00 1.54 10.47
C VAL A 5 14.98 0.60 11.11
N PRO A 6 14.02 1.11 11.91
CA PRO A 6 13.00 0.26 12.51
C PRO A 6 12.22 -0.52 11.47
N GLN A 7 11.93 -1.78 11.77
CA GLN A 7 11.08 -2.62 10.91
C GLN A 7 9.64 -2.52 11.38
N VAL A 8 8.72 -2.34 10.42
CA VAL A 8 7.29 -2.18 10.69
C VAL A 8 6.50 -3.18 9.87
N ASP A 9 5.58 -3.89 10.52
CA ASP A 9 4.62 -4.77 9.87
C ASP A 9 3.20 -4.34 10.25
N LEU A 10 2.21 -4.86 9.54
CA LEU A 10 0.81 -4.60 9.84
C LEU A 10 0.34 -5.48 11.00
N PRO A 11 -0.58 -4.97 11.84
CA PRO A 11 -1.09 -5.73 12.99
C PRO A 11 -2.02 -6.88 12.60
N LEU A 12 -2.58 -6.85 11.38
CA LEU A 12 -3.49 -7.86 10.86
C LEU A 12 -2.94 -8.41 9.55
N GLU A 13 -3.32 -9.64 9.18
CA GLU A 13 -2.89 -10.25 7.92
C GLU A 13 -3.29 -9.41 6.70
N VAL A 14 -4.52 -8.91 6.69
CA VAL A 14 -5.01 -7.96 5.69
C VAL A 14 -5.58 -6.76 6.43
N LEU A 15 -5.10 -5.59 6.06
CA LEU A 15 -5.59 -4.33 6.62
C LEU A 15 -6.02 -3.43 5.48
N THR A 16 -7.28 -3.00 5.51
CA THR A 16 -7.83 -2.12 4.48
C THR A 16 -8.53 -0.95 5.15
N TRP A 17 -8.28 0.25 4.63
CA TRP A 17 -8.90 1.45 5.16
C TRP A 17 -9.30 2.35 4.01
N THR A 18 -10.53 2.81 4.04
CA THR A 18 -11.06 3.74 3.06
C THR A 18 -10.67 5.18 3.35
N LYS A 19 -10.17 5.46 4.55
CA LYS A 19 -9.69 6.79 4.91
C LYS A 19 -8.60 6.68 5.96
N VAL A 20 -7.38 7.07 5.58
CA VAL A 20 -6.25 7.12 6.50
C VAL A 20 -6.21 8.48 7.18
N THR A 21 -6.14 8.48 8.50
CA THR A 21 -6.03 9.68 9.32
C THR A 21 -4.58 10.14 9.49
N GLU A 22 -4.40 11.38 9.94
CA GLU A 22 -3.08 11.93 10.24
C GLU A 22 -2.32 11.11 11.29
N ASP A 23 -3.02 10.49 12.22
CA ASP A 23 -2.40 9.67 13.27
C ASP A 23 -1.63 8.49 12.69
N ILE A 24 -2.16 7.89 11.63
CA ILE A 24 -1.47 6.78 10.93
C ILE A 24 -0.27 7.30 10.17
N LEU A 25 -0.40 8.43 9.48
CA LEU A 25 0.72 9.04 8.76
C LEU A 25 1.86 9.44 9.70
N ASN A 26 1.53 9.81 10.95
CA ASN A 26 2.52 10.18 11.96
C ASN A 26 3.45 9.00 12.33
N ILE A 27 2.97 7.77 12.24
CA ILE A 27 3.79 6.56 12.48
C ILE A 27 4.98 6.51 11.51
N TYR A 28 4.78 6.97 10.28
CA TYR A 28 5.77 6.92 9.21
C TYR A 28 6.54 8.23 9.01
N LYS A 29 6.46 9.17 9.98
CA LYS A 29 7.27 10.41 9.91
C LYS A 29 8.76 10.15 10.00
N GLN A 30 9.15 9.07 10.69
CA GLN A 30 10.52 8.61 10.73
C GLN A 30 10.71 7.48 9.72
N SER A 31 11.91 7.37 9.16
CA SER A 31 12.22 6.29 8.24
C SER A 31 11.99 4.93 8.90
N CYS A 32 11.26 4.06 8.21
CA CYS A 32 11.06 2.69 8.66
C CYS A 32 11.15 1.73 7.48
N ARG A 33 11.55 0.50 7.75
CA ARG A 33 11.59 -0.57 6.75
C ARG A 33 10.28 -1.36 6.85
N LEU A 34 9.51 -1.30 5.79
CA LEU A 34 8.23 -1.99 5.73
C LEU A 34 8.43 -3.47 5.46
N GLN A 35 7.76 -4.32 6.22
CA GLN A 35 7.75 -5.78 5.99
C GLN A 35 6.53 -6.23 5.21
N ALA A 36 5.51 -5.39 5.16
CA ALA A 36 4.25 -5.64 4.47
C ALA A 36 4.31 -5.18 3.01
N CYS A 37 3.29 -5.58 2.24
CA CYS A 37 3.00 -5.03 0.92
C CYS A 37 1.79 -4.09 1.06
N ILE A 38 1.93 -2.84 0.62
CA ILE A 38 0.87 -1.83 0.74
C ILE A 38 0.61 -1.18 -0.61
N PHE A 39 -0.67 -1.06 -0.93
CA PHE A 39 -1.17 -0.28 -2.08
C PHE A 39 -2.04 0.84 -1.53
N ALA A 40 -1.68 2.07 -1.82
CA ALA A 40 -2.42 3.24 -1.33
C ALA A 40 -2.75 4.18 -2.49
N ILE A 41 -3.92 4.79 -2.44
CA ILE A 41 -4.34 5.79 -3.42
C ILE A 41 -4.60 7.09 -2.67
N CYS A 42 -3.96 8.17 -3.11
CA CYS A 42 -4.24 9.50 -2.60
C CYS A 42 -5.61 9.94 -3.11
N THR A 43 -6.50 10.29 -2.19
CA THR A 43 -7.86 10.74 -2.53
C THR A 43 -8.02 12.24 -2.42
N GLU A 44 -7.20 12.89 -1.61
CA GLU A 44 -7.27 14.33 -1.36
C GLU A 44 -5.91 14.86 -0.93
N GLY A 45 -5.57 16.04 -1.41
CA GLY A 45 -4.35 16.75 -1.01
C GLY A 45 -3.09 16.26 -1.74
N THR A 46 -1.97 16.83 -1.37
CA THR A 46 -0.65 16.46 -1.89
C THR A 46 0.31 16.23 -0.74
N MET A 47 1.28 15.36 -0.94
CA MET A 47 2.29 15.10 0.06
C MET A 47 3.61 14.69 -0.58
N LYS A 48 4.69 14.80 0.19
CA LYS A 48 6.00 14.29 -0.19
C LYS A 48 6.32 13.05 0.62
N VAL A 49 6.82 12.03 -0.05
CA VAL A 49 7.19 10.76 0.54
C VAL A 49 8.57 10.36 0.05
N SER A 50 9.38 9.82 0.94
CA SER A 50 10.65 9.20 0.59
C SER A 50 10.45 7.69 0.52
N ILE A 51 10.79 7.10 -0.63
CA ILE A 51 10.70 5.65 -0.87
C ILE A 51 12.09 5.20 -1.31
N ASN A 52 12.70 4.32 -0.52
CA ASN A 52 14.07 3.85 -0.74
C ASN A 52 15.06 5.02 -0.93
N LEU A 53 14.91 6.05 -0.09
CA LEU A 53 15.76 7.24 -0.03
C LEU A 53 15.58 8.21 -1.21
N LEU A 54 14.63 7.94 -2.12
CA LEU A 54 14.27 8.85 -3.19
C LEU A 54 12.97 9.57 -2.85
N GLU A 55 12.94 10.88 -3.10
CA GLU A 55 11.79 11.72 -2.79
C GLU A 55 10.81 11.74 -3.96
N TYR A 56 9.53 11.57 -3.63
CA TYR A 56 8.42 11.60 -4.60
C TYR A 56 7.33 12.55 -4.10
N GLU A 57 6.67 13.19 -5.04
CA GLU A 57 5.47 13.98 -4.76
C GLU A 57 4.23 13.18 -5.15
N VAL A 58 3.26 13.12 -4.25
CA VAL A 58 2.03 12.34 -4.44
C VAL A 58 0.84 13.30 -4.58
N HIS A 59 0.06 13.10 -5.64
CA HIS A 59 -1.12 13.87 -5.98
C HIS A 59 -2.38 13.02 -5.92
N PRO A 60 -3.59 13.63 -5.91
CA PRO A 60 -4.83 12.85 -5.99
C PRO A 60 -4.84 11.89 -7.19
N ASN A 61 -5.34 10.68 -6.95
CA ASN A 61 -5.38 9.58 -7.90
C ASN A 61 -4.01 8.94 -8.22
N ASP A 62 -2.96 9.29 -7.50
CA ASP A 62 -1.71 8.55 -7.59
C ASP A 62 -1.79 7.27 -6.75
N LEU A 63 -1.33 6.17 -7.34
CA LEU A 63 -1.18 4.88 -6.64
C LEU A 63 0.24 4.78 -6.10
N ILE A 64 0.34 4.53 -4.81
CA ILE A 64 1.61 4.25 -4.13
C ILE A 64 1.69 2.74 -3.96
N THR A 65 2.75 2.12 -4.47
CA THR A 65 3.02 0.69 -4.29
C THR A 65 4.25 0.53 -3.42
N LEU A 66 4.08 -0.11 -2.26
CA LEU A 66 5.15 -0.36 -1.32
C LEU A 66 5.33 -1.87 -1.18
N LEU A 67 6.47 -2.37 -1.65
CA LEU A 67 6.82 -3.79 -1.57
C LEU A 67 7.57 -4.10 -0.27
N PRO A 68 7.60 -5.36 0.17
CA PRO A 68 8.36 -5.74 1.37
C PRO A 68 9.84 -5.35 1.25
N GLY A 69 10.41 -4.81 2.30
CA GLY A 69 11.78 -4.33 2.34
C GLY A 69 11.94 -2.86 1.98
N THR A 70 10.87 -2.20 1.54
CA THR A 70 10.90 -0.77 1.21
C THR A 70 11.16 0.09 2.45
N ILE A 71 12.09 1.03 2.33
CA ILE A 71 12.30 2.05 3.35
C ILE A 71 11.41 3.24 3.01
N ILE A 72 10.50 3.58 3.91
CA ILE A 72 9.50 4.64 3.69
C ILE A 72 9.59 5.71 4.77
N GLN A 73 9.36 6.97 4.37
CA GLN A 73 9.21 8.09 5.27
C GLN A 73 8.27 9.11 4.65
N PHE A 74 7.25 9.53 5.40
CA PHE A 74 6.42 10.67 5.00
C PHE A 74 7.13 11.96 5.43
N ARG A 75 7.40 12.83 4.47
CA ARG A 75 8.20 14.05 4.66
C ARG A 75 7.35 15.27 4.97
N GLU A 76 6.48 15.62 4.04
CA GLU A 76 5.65 16.82 4.12
C GLU A 76 4.27 16.58 3.55
N LYS A 77 3.28 17.19 4.18
CA LYS A 77 1.94 17.34 3.62
C LYS A 77 1.65 18.83 3.44
N ALA A 78 1.19 19.23 2.25
CA ALA A 78 0.88 20.63 1.97
C ALA A 78 -0.37 21.09 2.71
N GLU A 79 -1.39 20.23 2.78
CA GLU A 79 -2.66 20.47 3.45
C GLU A 79 -3.24 19.14 3.92
N LYS A 80 -4.55 19.13 4.11
CA LYS A 80 -5.28 17.93 4.51
C LYS A 80 -5.13 16.83 3.46
N VAL A 81 -4.44 15.76 3.83
CA VAL A 81 -4.20 14.61 2.95
C VAL A 81 -5.07 13.45 3.38
N SER A 82 -5.70 12.79 2.42
CA SER A 82 -6.45 11.55 2.63
C SER A 82 -5.95 10.47 1.69
N LEU A 83 -5.81 9.28 2.23
CA LEU A 83 -5.42 8.07 1.49
C LEU A 83 -6.43 6.97 1.78
N CYS A 84 -6.66 6.11 0.79
CA CYS A 84 -7.25 4.80 1.03
C CYS A 84 -6.23 3.73 0.69
N PHE A 85 -6.25 2.61 1.39
CA PHE A 85 -5.22 1.60 1.17
C PHE A 85 -5.70 0.18 1.43
N ALA A 86 -4.97 -0.77 0.83
CA ALA A 86 -5.02 -2.19 1.16
C ALA A 86 -3.60 -2.66 1.47
N GLY A 87 -3.42 -3.28 2.62
CA GLY A 87 -2.13 -3.77 3.09
C GLY A 87 -2.18 -5.25 3.45
N PHE A 88 -1.09 -5.96 3.15
CA PHE A 88 -0.94 -7.39 3.39
C PHE A 88 0.33 -7.60 4.22
N SER A 89 0.19 -8.19 5.40
CA SER A 89 1.29 -8.37 6.34
C SER A 89 2.36 -9.33 5.81
N ALA A 90 3.52 -9.32 6.43
CA ALA A 90 4.60 -10.26 6.13
C ALA A 90 4.15 -11.71 6.27
N LYS A 91 3.31 -12.00 7.27
CA LYS A 91 2.75 -13.35 7.48
C LYS A 91 1.86 -13.77 6.31
N CYS A 92 1.00 -12.87 5.82
CA CYS A 92 0.16 -13.13 4.66
C CYS A 92 1.01 -13.42 3.42
N ILE A 93 2.01 -12.58 3.16
CA ILE A 93 2.90 -12.70 2.00
C ILE A 93 3.76 -13.95 2.08
N GLY A 94 4.13 -14.39 3.29
CA GLY A 94 4.95 -15.58 3.52
C GLY A 94 4.35 -16.86 2.95
N HIS A 95 3.04 -16.91 2.74
CA HIS A 95 2.34 -18.04 2.13
C HIS A 95 2.21 -17.90 0.60
N ILE A 96 2.71 -16.81 0.03
CA ILE A 96 2.60 -16.49 -1.39
C ILE A 96 4.01 -16.39 -1.97
N ASN A 97 4.21 -16.96 -3.16
CA ASN A 97 5.43 -16.65 -3.90
C ASN A 97 5.24 -15.29 -4.59
N LEU A 98 5.56 -14.23 -3.85
CA LEU A 98 5.34 -12.86 -4.30
C LEU A 98 6.05 -12.55 -5.60
N LEU A 99 7.28 -13.04 -5.79
CA LEU A 99 8.05 -12.83 -7.03
C LEU A 99 7.37 -13.49 -8.23
N THR A 100 6.82 -14.68 -8.07
CA THR A 100 6.06 -15.34 -9.13
C THR A 100 4.74 -14.62 -9.41
N THR A 101 4.06 -14.17 -8.35
CA THR A 101 2.78 -13.46 -8.47
C THR A 101 2.95 -12.09 -9.13
N ILE A 102 3.97 -11.32 -8.73
CA ILE A 102 4.28 -10.02 -9.32
C ILE A 102 4.83 -10.20 -10.75
N GLY A 103 5.63 -11.25 -10.97
CA GLY A 103 6.17 -11.58 -12.29
C GLY A 103 6.90 -10.41 -12.95
N ASN A 104 6.50 -10.11 -14.18
CA ASN A 104 7.12 -9.06 -15.00
C ASN A 104 6.82 -7.62 -14.50
N ALA A 105 5.88 -7.46 -13.58
CA ALA A 105 5.58 -6.14 -13.02
C ALA A 105 6.61 -5.69 -11.98
N TYR A 106 7.40 -6.61 -11.42
CA TYR A 106 8.34 -6.30 -10.35
C TYR A 106 9.32 -5.16 -10.69
N PRO A 107 10.01 -5.17 -11.83
CA PRO A 107 10.91 -4.06 -12.18
C PRO A 107 10.18 -2.73 -12.29
N LYS A 108 8.98 -2.72 -12.89
CA LYS A 108 8.18 -1.52 -13.04
C LYS A 108 7.75 -0.96 -11.67
N LEU A 109 7.34 -1.81 -10.75
CA LEU A 109 6.92 -1.39 -9.42
C LEU A 109 8.09 -0.84 -8.59
N ILE A 110 9.29 -1.37 -8.77
CA ILE A 110 10.50 -0.86 -8.11
C ILE A 110 10.91 0.49 -8.70
N GLU A 111 10.88 0.64 -10.01
CA GLU A 111 11.29 1.87 -10.70
C GLU A 111 10.25 2.99 -10.55
N GLN A 112 8.97 2.63 -10.54
CA GLN A 112 7.87 3.58 -10.45
C GLN A 112 6.95 3.23 -9.30
N PRO A 113 7.36 3.52 -8.05
CA PRO A 113 6.49 3.24 -6.89
C PRO A 113 5.27 4.16 -6.83
N ILE A 114 5.27 5.27 -7.56
CA ILE A 114 4.14 6.19 -7.68
C ILE A 114 3.65 6.11 -9.12
N ILE A 115 2.41 5.65 -9.31
CA ILE A 115 1.80 5.49 -10.63
C ILE A 115 0.58 6.40 -10.73
N PRO A 116 0.60 7.43 -11.62
CA PRO A 116 -0.59 8.22 -11.87
C PRO A 116 -1.68 7.36 -12.51
N LEU A 117 -2.87 7.38 -11.93
CA LEU A 117 -4.01 6.63 -12.44
C LEU A 117 -4.99 7.54 -13.17
N SER A 118 -5.64 7.00 -14.21
CA SER A 118 -6.83 7.65 -14.75
C SER A 118 -7.95 7.62 -13.72
N GLU A 119 -8.92 8.51 -13.85
CA GLU A 119 -10.05 8.59 -12.92
C GLU A 119 -10.80 7.26 -12.82
N ASN A 120 -11.07 6.62 -13.96
CA ASN A 120 -11.79 5.34 -13.99
C ASN A 120 -11.02 4.23 -13.28
N ILE A 121 -9.72 4.15 -13.48
CA ILE A 121 -8.88 3.13 -12.84
C ILE A 121 -8.76 3.41 -11.33
N ALA A 122 -8.61 4.67 -10.96
CA ALA A 122 -8.58 5.06 -9.55
C ALA A 122 -9.89 4.68 -8.85
N ASP A 123 -11.04 4.95 -9.47
CA ASP A 123 -12.35 4.59 -8.93
C ASP A 123 -12.50 3.08 -8.78
N TYR A 124 -12.07 2.31 -9.77
CA TYR A 124 -12.08 0.84 -9.71
C TYR A 124 -11.31 0.32 -8.49
N LEU A 125 -10.08 0.79 -8.29
CA LEU A 125 -9.25 0.33 -7.16
C LEU A 125 -9.80 0.83 -5.81
N LYS A 126 -10.29 2.06 -5.74
CA LYS A 126 -10.90 2.60 -4.52
C LYS A 126 -12.13 1.77 -4.12
N GLU A 127 -12.98 1.42 -5.08
CA GLU A 127 -14.15 0.57 -4.83
C GLU A 127 -13.73 -0.81 -4.37
N TYR A 128 -12.69 -1.38 -4.97
CA TYR A 128 -12.17 -2.67 -4.56
C TYR A 128 -11.62 -2.65 -3.13
N PHE A 129 -10.88 -1.61 -2.77
CA PHE A 129 -10.38 -1.45 -1.40
C PHE A 129 -11.54 -1.28 -0.40
N ALA A 130 -12.58 -0.56 -0.79
CA ALA A 130 -13.78 -0.41 0.04
C ALA A 130 -14.49 -1.74 0.27
N LEU A 131 -14.61 -2.57 -0.76
CA LEU A 131 -15.18 -3.92 -0.64
C LEU A 131 -14.38 -4.78 0.34
N LEU A 132 -13.06 -4.76 0.24
CA LEU A 132 -12.19 -5.48 1.18
C LEU A 132 -12.36 -4.96 2.61
N SER A 133 -12.51 -3.65 2.78
CA SER A 133 -12.74 -3.04 4.08
C SER A 133 -14.07 -3.50 4.70
N HIS A 134 -15.13 -3.51 3.91
CA HIS A 134 -16.44 -4.02 4.38
C HIS A 134 -16.36 -5.48 4.81
N ALA A 135 -15.70 -6.32 4.01
CA ALA A 135 -15.52 -7.72 4.34
C ALA A 135 -14.71 -7.91 5.64
N SER A 136 -13.65 -7.13 5.81
CA SER A 136 -12.76 -7.23 6.98
C SER A 136 -13.44 -6.75 8.28
N CYS A 137 -14.42 -5.86 8.18
CA CYS A 137 -15.14 -5.32 9.34
C CYS A 137 -16.33 -6.17 9.78
N ASP A 138 -16.75 -7.14 8.98
CA ASP A 138 -17.90 -8.01 9.30
C ASP A 138 -17.43 -9.17 10.17
N GLU A 139 -17.94 -9.26 11.41
CA GLU A 139 -17.59 -10.33 12.35
C GLU A 139 -18.00 -11.72 11.87
N SER A 140 -19.03 -11.81 11.01
CA SER A 140 -19.47 -13.07 10.42
C SER A 140 -18.61 -13.53 9.25
N PHE A 141 -17.75 -12.66 8.74
CA PHE A 141 -16.89 -12.92 7.60
C PHE A 141 -15.42 -13.03 8.04
N LYS A 142 -14.83 -14.18 7.79
CA LYS A 142 -13.40 -14.39 8.07
C LYS A 142 -12.57 -14.25 6.80
N MET A 143 -11.66 -13.31 6.80
CA MET A 143 -10.63 -13.20 5.77
C MET A 143 -9.60 -14.30 6.03
N ASP A 144 -9.73 -15.45 5.35
CA ASP A 144 -8.74 -16.51 5.45
C ASP A 144 -7.53 -16.23 4.54
N SER A 145 -6.47 -17.03 4.70
CA SER A 145 -5.23 -16.86 3.94
C SER A 145 -5.43 -17.01 2.43
N LYS A 146 -6.38 -17.85 2.01
CA LYS A 146 -6.67 -18.06 0.59
C LYS A 146 -7.35 -16.82 -0.02
N LEU A 147 -8.31 -16.26 0.67
CA LEU A 147 -8.98 -15.04 0.20
C LEU A 147 -8.03 -13.85 0.21
N ALA A 148 -7.17 -13.74 1.21
CA ALA A 148 -6.13 -12.72 1.26
C ALA A 148 -5.16 -12.84 0.06
N ASP A 149 -4.74 -14.05 -0.27
CA ASP A 149 -3.89 -14.32 -1.42
C ASP A 149 -4.58 -13.93 -2.74
N LEU A 150 -5.81 -14.34 -2.93
CA LEU A 150 -6.58 -13.97 -4.13
C LEU A 150 -6.79 -12.46 -4.25
N SER A 151 -7.01 -11.79 -3.12
CA SER A 151 -7.16 -10.34 -3.09
C SER A 151 -5.86 -9.63 -3.51
N LEU A 152 -4.73 -10.07 -2.99
CA LEU A 152 -3.42 -9.57 -3.38
C LEU A 152 -3.15 -9.80 -4.86
N GLN A 153 -3.43 -10.99 -5.36
CA GLN A 153 -3.28 -11.32 -6.78
C GLN A 153 -4.16 -10.46 -7.67
N THR A 154 -5.39 -10.17 -7.25
CA THR A 154 -6.30 -9.30 -8.00
C THR A 154 -5.72 -7.89 -8.14
N ILE A 155 -5.21 -7.33 -7.06
CA ILE A 155 -4.60 -6.00 -7.09
C ILE A 155 -3.36 -5.99 -7.99
N LEU A 156 -2.46 -6.95 -7.83
CA LEU A 156 -1.24 -7.04 -8.63
C LEU A 156 -1.53 -7.23 -10.11
N THR A 157 -2.48 -8.10 -10.44
CA THR A 157 -2.90 -8.33 -11.83
C THR A 157 -3.50 -7.07 -12.43
N SER A 158 -4.31 -6.34 -11.67
CA SER A 158 -4.88 -5.07 -12.13
C SER A 158 -3.77 -4.05 -12.45
N ILE A 159 -2.75 -3.97 -11.62
CA ILE A 159 -1.62 -3.07 -11.86
C ILE A 159 -0.84 -3.46 -13.11
N GLN A 160 -0.67 -4.75 -13.38
CA GLN A 160 0.00 -5.22 -14.59
C GLN A 160 -0.72 -4.83 -15.88
N LEU A 161 -2.04 -4.68 -15.82
CA LEU A 161 -2.86 -4.33 -16.99
C LEU A 161 -2.95 -2.82 -17.25
N MET A 162 -2.36 -2.02 -16.40
CA MET A 162 -2.35 -0.55 -16.52
C MET A 162 -1.30 -0.02 -17.49
#